data_2703d4b365a0fdec27886c484b794951
#
_entry.id   2703d4b365a0fdec27886c484b794951
#
_cell.length_a   1.000
_cell.length_b   1.000
_cell.length_c   1.000
_cell.angle_alpha   90.00
_cell.angle_beta   90.00
_cell.angle_gamma   90.00
#
_symmetry.space_group_name_H-M   'P 1'
#
loop_
_entity.id
_entity.type
_entity.pdbx_description
1 polymer ?
#
loop_
_entity_poly.entity_id
_entity_poly.type
_entity_poly.pdbx_seq_one_letter_code
_entity_poly.pdbx_strand_id
1 'polypeptide(L)'
;GDVYKRQAQYYWSLTITIVGLIVGFTAPIIGAIADNYGNRMKWIYLFSALLIIGAFSSWFGLPDGSNWQWILVSFGIGFVGAELAYIFSNAQLPSLGNRSETGAISGSGFGFGYVGGLVSLVIVLTLFVEQENGKTLIGFDPIFGLNAEAKEGTRFVGPFVALWFIIFSIPYFLWINDKPKPRIGASFGSGLKDLWKTVVSLRDKKSTVRYLISNMFYRDSLNGLYSFGGVYAALVLDWSIVQIGTFGIVAALAAAVCSWLGGKWDRRVGPKPVILVSIIVLTAVCVIVVGMSRVSFFGIPLAEGSSIPDNIFYGCGVLIGGFGGILQSASRTMMVRHTNTSNSTQYFGIYGLLGRATAFLAPALIAYVTAITNSNNLGVSPLIFLFLIGLVLMLRVNPDGDTS
;
A
#
# COMPACT_ATOMS: atom_id res chain seq x y z
N GLY A 1 22.91 -18.83 -14.83
CA GLY A 1 22.48 -17.98 -13.70
C GLY A 1 21.63 -16.78 -14.11
N ASP A 2 22.14 -15.88 -14.97
CA ASP A 2 21.47 -14.58 -15.23
C ASP A 2 20.20 -14.68 -16.10
N VAL A 3 20.12 -15.65 -17.00
CA VAL A 3 18.93 -15.86 -17.84
C VAL A 3 17.74 -16.27 -17.00
N TYR A 4 17.92 -17.21 -16.05
CA TYR A 4 16.86 -17.65 -15.14
C TYR A 4 16.40 -16.55 -14.19
N LYS A 5 17.30 -15.71 -13.68
CA LYS A 5 16.95 -14.56 -12.85
C LYS A 5 16.11 -13.54 -13.62
N ARG A 6 16.47 -13.25 -14.87
CA ARG A 6 15.70 -12.36 -15.75
C ARG A 6 14.31 -12.90 -16.07
N GLN A 7 14.20 -14.22 -16.33
CA GLN A 7 12.90 -14.85 -16.57
C GLN A 7 12.04 -14.82 -15.31
N ALA A 8 12.57 -15.10 -14.13
CA ALA A 8 11.82 -15.03 -12.87
C ALA A 8 11.31 -13.62 -12.60
N GLN A 9 12.16 -12.60 -12.81
CA GLN A 9 11.75 -11.20 -12.66
C GLN A 9 10.66 -10.80 -13.67
N TYR A 10 10.76 -11.27 -14.91
CA TYR A 10 9.75 -11.02 -15.95
C TYR A 10 8.39 -11.60 -15.55
N TYR A 11 8.32 -12.90 -15.22
CA TYR A 11 7.07 -13.56 -14.84
C TYR A 11 6.48 -13.00 -13.54
N TRP A 12 7.31 -12.64 -12.57
CA TRP A 12 6.87 -11.97 -11.35
C TRP A 12 6.21 -10.62 -11.65
N SER A 13 6.88 -9.79 -12.44
CA SER A 13 6.36 -8.48 -12.85
C SER A 13 5.08 -8.61 -13.67
N LEU A 14 5.01 -9.59 -14.57
CA LEU A 14 3.82 -9.89 -15.34
C LEU A 14 2.65 -10.31 -14.44
N THR A 15 2.90 -11.16 -13.45
CA THR A 15 1.87 -11.59 -12.47
C THR A 15 1.32 -10.40 -11.69
N ILE A 16 2.18 -9.54 -11.14
CA ILE A 16 1.75 -8.33 -10.42
C ILE A 16 0.93 -7.41 -11.33
N THR A 17 1.33 -7.26 -12.59
CA THR A 17 0.61 -6.45 -13.58
C THR A 17 -0.78 -7.03 -13.85
N ILE A 18 -0.87 -8.32 -14.13
CA ILE A 18 -2.15 -9.01 -14.38
C ILE A 18 -3.07 -8.88 -13.16
N VAL A 19 -2.56 -9.16 -11.96
CA VAL A 19 -3.33 -8.98 -10.71
C VAL A 19 -3.81 -7.55 -10.55
N GLY A 20 -2.92 -6.57 -10.78
CA GLY A 20 -3.26 -5.16 -10.72
C GLY A 20 -4.40 -4.78 -11.68
N LEU A 21 -4.38 -5.29 -12.91
CA LEU A 21 -5.44 -5.08 -13.89
C LEU A 21 -6.74 -5.77 -13.46
N ILE A 22 -6.67 -7.04 -13.03
CA ILE A 22 -7.85 -7.77 -12.54
C ILE A 22 -8.51 -6.98 -11.40
N VAL A 23 -7.78 -6.64 -10.36
CA VAL A 23 -8.33 -5.90 -9.21
C VAL A 23 -8.83 -4.52 -9.63
N GLY A 24 -8.05 -3.80 -10.43
CA GLY A 24 -8.41 -2.45 -10.89
C GLY A 24 -9.75 -2.41 -11.60
N PHE A 25 -9.97 -3.30 -12.56
CA PHE A 25 -11.22 -3.35 -13.31
C PHE A 25 -12.37 -4.03 -12.56
N THR A 26 -12.10 -5.08 -11.79
CA THR A 26 -13.16 -5.82 -11.10
C THR A 26 -13.66 -5.10 -9.85
N ALA A 27 -12.81 -4.36 -9.13
CA ALA A 27 -13.19 -3.71 -7.89
C ALA A 27 -14.39 -2.75 -8.01
N PRO A 28 -14.44 -1.79 -8.96
CA PRO A 28 -15.61 -0.93 -9.11
C PRO A 28 -16.85 -1.69 -9.59
N ILE A 29 -16.68 -2.69 -10.45
CA ILE A 29 -17.79 -3.51 -10.98
C ILE A 29 -18.42 -4.35 -9.86
N ILE A 30 -17.59 -5.13 -9.15
CA ILE A 30 -18.08 -5.98 -8.06
C ILE A 30 -18.56 -5.08 -6.90
N GLY A 31 -17.92 -3.93 -6.68
CA GLY A 31 -18.34 -2.95 -5.70
C GLY A 31 -19.74 -2.42 -5.96
N ALA A 32 -20.06 -2.07 -7.20
CA ALA A 32 -21.40 -1.63 -7.58
C ALA A 32 -22.45 -2.72 -7.42
N ILE A 33 -22.10 -3.96 -7.76
CA ILE A 33 -22.96 -5.13 -7.56
C ILE A 33 -23.20 -5.35 -6.07
N ALA A 34 -22.15 -5.32 -5.24
CA ALA A 34 -22.25 -5.53 -3.81
C ALA A 34 -23.08 -4.43 -3.11
N ASP A 35 -22.94 -3.18 -3.51
CA ASP A 35 -23.76 -2.07 -3.02
C ASP A 35 -25.24 -2.24 -3.40
N ASN A 36 -25.49 -2.78 -4.59
CA ASN A 36 -26.86 -3.07 -5.06
C ASN A 36 -27.51 -4.20 -4.26
N TYR A 37 -26.79 -5.29 -3.99
CA TYR A 37 -27.28 -6.39 -3.15
C TYR A 37 -27.35 -6.07 -1.65
N GLY A 38 -26.65 -5.01 -1.20
CA GLY A 38 -26.67 -4.55 0.19
C GLY A 38 -25.96 -5.44 1.20
N ASN A 39 -25.16 -6.42 0.76
CA ASN A 39 -24.44 -7.34 1.64
C ASN A 39 -22.96 -7.45 1.26
N ARG A 40 -22.16 -6.52 1.76
CA ARG A 40 -20.71 -6.49 1.53
C ARG A 40 -19.97 -7.63 2.23
N MET A 41 -20.47 -8.11 3.38
CA MET A 41 -19.81 -9.15 4.15
C MET A 41 -19.64 -10.45 3.37
N LYS A 42 -20.62 -10.85 2.55
CA LYS A 42 -20.51 -12.06 1.71
C LYS A 42 -19.32 -11.97 0.75
N TRP A 43 -19.09 -10.79 0.18
CA TRP A 43 -17.96 -10.55 -0.71
C TRP A 43 -16.63 -10.56 0.05
N ILE A 44 -16.60 -9.97 1.25
CA ILE A 44 -15.41 -9.98 2.12
C ILE A 44 -15.07 -11.42 2.52
N TYR A 45 -16.04 -12.26 2.88
CA TYR A 45 -15.82 -13.69 3.14
C TYR A 45 -15.22 -14.39 1.93
N LEU A 46 -15.77 -14.17 0.72
CA LEU A 46 -15.27 -14.77 -0.52
C LEU A 46 -13.82 -14.36 -0.79
N PHE A 47 -13.51 -13.06 -0.72
CA PHE A 47 -12.18 -12.56 -0.98
C PHE A 47 -11.17 -12.98 0.10
N SER A 48 -11.60 -13.04 1.35
CA SER A 48 -10.79 -13.58 2.44
C SER A 48 -10.48 -15.06 2.24
N ALA A 49 -11.43 -15.84 1.75
CA ALA A 49 -11.20 -17.24 1.39
C ALA A 49 -10.19 -17.37 0.24
N LEU A 50 -10.26 -16.52 -0.78
CA LEU A 50 -9.27 -16.51 -1.88
C LEU A 50 -7.87 -16.18 -1.35
N LEU A 51 -7.75 -15.19 -0.43
CA LEU A 51 -6.47 -14.87 0.23
C LEU A 51 -5.92 -16.09 0.96
N ILE A 52 -6.73 -16.73 1.79
CA ILE A 52 -6.32 -17.90 2.58
C ILE A 52 -5.90 -19.06 1.69
N ILE A 53 -6.71 -19.39 0.67
CA ILE A 53 -6.42 -20.47 -0.27
C ILE A 53 -5.13 -20.18 -1.04
N GLY A 54 -4.98 -18.98 -1.60
CA GLY A 54 -3.79 -18.60 -2.35
C GLY A 54 -2.53 -18.61 -1.51
N ALA A 55 -2.58 -18.02 -0.30
CA ALA A 55 -1.45 -18.00 0.62
C ALA A 55 -1.08 -19.43 1.06
N PHE A 56 -2.05 -20.23 1.47
CA PHE A 56 -1.78 -21.62 1.89
C PHE A 56 -1.26 -22.49 0.74
N SER A 57 -1.79 -22.32 -0.46
CA SER A 57 -1.37 -23.08 -1.65
C SER A 57 0.08 -22.83 -2.06
N SER A 58 0.67 -21.71 -1.67
CA SER A 58 2.07 -21.41 -1.94
C SER A 58 3.04 -22.38 -1.25
N TRP A 59 2.60 -23.09 -0.19
CA TRP A 59 3.33 -24.17 0.46
C TRP A 59 3.79 -25.27 -0.52
N PHE A 60 2.99 -25.56 -1.53
CA PHE A 60 3.26 -26.61 -2.51
C PHE A 60 4.28 -26.18 -3.58
N GLY A 61 4.81 -24.95 -3.50
CA GLY A 61 5.91 -24.51 -4.33
C GLY A 61 7.18 -25.33 -4.06
N LEU A 62 7.86 -25.78 -5.10
CA LEU A 62 9.08 -26.57 -4.98
C LEU A 62 10.32 -25.66 -5.05
N PRO A 63 11.34 -25.90 -4.20
CA PRO A 63 12.53 -25.05 -4.14
C PRO A 63 13.42 -25.13 -5.39
N ASP A 64 13.30 -26.20 -6.16
CA ASP A 64 13.97 -26.37 -7.46
C ASP A 64 13.35 -25.52 -8.59
N GLY A 65 12.21 -24.88 -8.31
CA GLY A 65 11.50 -24.04 -9.26
C GLY A 65 10.76 -24.82 -10.36
N SER A 66 10.66 -26.15 -10.26
CA SER A 66 10.02 -26.99 -11.31
C SER A 66 8.53 -26.66 -11.50
N ASN A 67 7.87 -26.15 -10.47
CA ASN A 67 6.47 -25.74 -10.49
C ASN A 67 6.27 -24.24 -10.22
N TRP A 68 7.14 -23.39 -10.73
CA TRP A 68 7.07 -21.94 -10.53
C TRP A 68 5.72 -21.33 -10.93
N GLN A 69 5.04 -21.90 -11.92
CA GLN A 69 3.70 -21.46 -12.34
C GLN A 69 2.69 -21.61 -11.19
N TRP A 70 2.78 -22.70 -10.42
CA TRP A 70 1.93 -22.90 -9.25
C TRP A 70 2.11 -21.80 -8.23
N ILE A 71 3.37 -21.40 -7.96
CA ILE A 71 3.69 -20.33 -7.01
C ILE A 71 3.08 -19.00 -7.48
N LEU A 72 3.22 -18.66 -8.77
CA LEU A 72 2.68 -17.42 -9.31
C LEU A 72 1.15 -17.40 -9.32
N VAL A 73 0.50 -18.49 -9.67
CA VAL A 73 -0.97 -18.60 -9.63
C VAL A 73 -1.48 -18.51 -8.20
N SER A 74 -0.89 -19.26 -7.27
CA SER A 74 -1.24 -19.23 -5.85
C SER A 74 -1.10 -17.83 -5.27
N PHE A 75 0.03 -17.17 -5.53
CA PHE A 75 0.27 -15.77 -5.15
C PHE A 75 -0.77 -14.84 -5.79
N GLY A 76 -1.03 -14.99 -7.09
CA GLY A 76 -1.99 -14.16 -7.81
C GLY A 76 -3.40 -14.26 -7.22
N ILE A 77 -3.88 -15.45 -6.94
CA ILE A 77 -5.19 -15.69 -6.30
C ILE A 77 -5.23 -15.06 -4.91
N GLY A 78 -4.20 -15.31 -4.09
CA GLY A 78 -4.12 -14.75 -2.75
C GLY A 78 -4.09 -13.23 -2.76
N PHE A 79 -3.33 -12.64 -3.68
CA PHE A 79 -3.18 -11.19 -3.78
C PHE A 79 -4.45 -10.51 -4.31
N VAL A 80 -5.14 -11.08 -5.29
CA VAL A 80 -6.49 -10.60 -5.72
C VAL A 80 -7.45 -10.64 -4.54
N GLY A 81 -7.47 -11.74 -3.79
CA GLY A 81 -8.30 -11.87 -2.58
C GLY A 81 -8.00 -10.79 -1.55
N ALA A 82 -6.73 -10.59 -1.21
CA ALA A 82 -6.28 -9.59 -0.25
C ALA A 82 -6.70 -8.16 -0.64
N GLU A 83 -6.47 -7.80 -1.88
CA GLU A 83 -6.76 -6.45 -2.37
C GLU A 83 -8.25 -6.15 -2.45
N LEU A 84 -9.06 -7.10 -2.92
CA LEU A 84 -10.51 -6.92 -2.96
C LEU A 84 -11.09 -6.93 -1.54
N ALA A 85 -10.65 -7.81 -0.64
CA ALA A 85 -11.04 -7.77 0.76
C ALA A 85 -10.71 -6.43 1.41
N TYR A 86 -9.52 -5.88 1.14
CA TYR A 86 -9.10 -4.57 1.64
C TYR A 86 -9.97 -3.42 1.12
N ILE A 87 -10.30 -3.40 -0.19
CA ILE A 87 -11.17 -2.38 -0.78
C ILE A 87 -12.56 -2.43 -0.14
N PHE A 88 -13.13 -3.62 0.01
CA PHE A 88 -14.46 -3.81 0.56
C PHE A 88 -14.53 -3.51 2.06
N SER A 89 -13.51 -3.86 2.84
CA SER A 89 -13.43 -3.50 4.26
C SER A 89 -13.30 -1.98 4.45
N ASN A 90 -12.52 -1.31 3.60
CA ASN A 90 -12.43 0.16 3.61
C ASN A 90 -13.78 0.83 3.28
N ALA A 91 -14.57 0.21 2.40
CA ALA A 91 -15.91 0.71 2.06
C ALA A 91 -16.92 0.63 3.21
N GLN A 92 -16.63 -0.13 4.28
CA GLN A 92 -17.42 -0.15 5.51
C GLN A 92 -17.09 0.98 6.48
N LEU A 93 -15.97 1.67 6.29
CA LEU A 93 -15.50 2.72 7.18
C LEU A 93 -16.56 3.83 7.45
N PRO A 94 -17.39 4.26 6.47
CA PRO A 94 -18.48 5.21 6.73
C PRO A 94 -19.54 4.72 7.72
N SER A 95 -19.65 3.42 7.95
CA SER A 95 -20.64 2.82 8.87
C SER A 95 -20.07 2.51 10.25
N LEU A 96 -18.76 2.65 10.45
CA LEU A 96 -18.07 2.28 11.71
C LEU A 96 -18.05 3.40 12.74
N GLY A 97 -18.36 4.63 12.37
CA GLY A 97 -18.34 5.76 13.28
C GLY A 97 -18.85 7.05 12.64
N ASN A 98 -18.95 8.08 13.44
CA ASN A 98 -19.33 9.42 12.98
C ASN A 98 -18.23 10.03 12.11
N ARG A 99 -18.57 11.06 11.30
CA ARG A 99 -17.61 11.77 10.44
C ARG A 99 -16.34 12.24 11.18
N SER A 100 -16.47 12.67 12.43
CA SER A 100 -15.36 13.10 13.27
C SER A 100 -14.50 11.93 13.78
N GLU A 101 -15.05 10.73 13.90
CA GLU A 101 -14.35 9.55 14.42
C GLU A 101 -13.61 8.77 13.35
N THR A 102 -14.05 8.90 12.09
CA THR A 102 -13.50 8.15 10.95
C THR A 102 -11.99 8.32 10.83
N GLY A 103 -11.45 9.51 11.10
CA GLY A 103 -10.02 9.78 11.08
C GLY A 103 -9.25 8.94 12.12
N ALA A 104 -9.75 8.91 13.36
CA ALA A 104 -9.15 8.11 14.42
C ALA A 104 -9.21 6.61 14.13
N ILE A 105 -10.34 6.12 13.62
CA ILE A 105 -10.52 4.71 13.20
C ILE A 105 -9.55 4.37 12.08
N SER A 106 -9.47 5.21 11.06
CA SER A 106 -8.56 5.02 9.92
C SER A 106 -7.10 5.01 10.36
N GLY A 107 -6.67 5.99 11.16
CA GLY A 107 -5.30 6.09 11.64
C GLY A 107 -4.91 4.92 12.54
N SER A 108 -5.80 4.49 13.45
CA SER A 108 -5.58 3.30 14.29
C SER A 108 -5.44 2.04 13.44
N GLY A 109 -6.30 1.85 12.43
CA GLY A 109 -6.22 0.70 11.54
C GLY A 109 -4.88 0.63 10.79
N PHE A 110 -4.37 1.75 10.28
CA PHE A 110 -3.04 1.81 9.67
C PHE A 110 -1.92 1.57 10.69
N GLY A 111 -2.01 2.18 11.88
CA GLY A 111 -1.03 1.98 12.95
C GLY A 111 -0.90 0.51 13.36
N PHE A 112 -2.03 -0.15 13.65
CA PHE A 112 -2.04 -1.59 13.95
C PHE A 112 -1.59 -2.45 12.77
N GLY A 113 -1.91 -2.06 11.53
CA GLY A 113 -1.43 -2.74 10.33
C GLY A 113 0.10 -2.75 10.23
N TYR A 114 0.74 -1.60 10.46
CA TYR A 114 2.20 -1.51 10.48
C TYR A 114 2.82 -2.32 11.63
N VAL A 115 2.26 -2.24 12.85
CA VAL A 115 2.72 -3.06 13.97
C VAL A 115 2.58 -4.55 13.67
N GLY A 116 1.42 -4.97 13.14
CA GLY A 116 1.18 -6.38 12.77
C GLY A 116 2.15 -6.86 11.70
N GLY A 117 2.44 -6.02 10.69
CA GLY A 117 3.43 -6.30 9.65
C GLY A 117 4.85 -6.49 10.22
N LEU A 118 5.29 -5.60 11.10
CA LEU A 118 6.59 -5.71 11.75
C LEU A 118 6.70 -6.95 12.63
N VAL A 119 5.68 -7.22 13.45
CA VAL A 119 5.67 -8.40 14.33
C VAL A 119 5.68 -9.68 13.51
N SER A 120 4.88 -9.77 12.45
CA SER A 120 4.86 -10.94 11.56
C SER A 120 6.22 -11.14 10.87
N LEU A 121 6.87 -10.07 10.42
CA LEU A 121 8.19 -10.12 9.80
C LEU A 121 9.25 -10.65 10.78
N VAL A 122 9.26 -10.14 12.01
CA VAL A 122 10.17 -10.62 13.06
C VAL A 122 9.94 -12.11 13.32
N ILE A 123 8.70 -12.55 13.48
CA ILE A 123 8.36 -13.97 13.69
C ILE A 123 8.86 -14.82 12.53
N VAL A 124 8.61 -14.41 11.31
CA VAL A 124 9.02 -15.15 10.09
C VAL A 124 10.53 -15.29 10.01
N LEU A 125 11.28 -14.21 10.22
CA LEU A 125 12.75 -14.23 10.10
C LEU A 125 13.44 -14.94 11.27
N THR A 126 12.88 -14.86 12.46
CA THR A 126 13.51 -15.47 13.64
C THR A 126 13.14 -16.92 13.84
N LEU A 127 11.96 -17.37 13.44
CA LEU A 127 11.44 -18.69 13.75
C LEU A 127 11.35 -19.63 12.54
N PHE A 128 11.17 -19.12 11.33
CA PHE A 128 10.85 -19.96 10.16
C PHE A 128 11.90 -19.90 9.07
N VAL A 129 12.22 -18.69 8.54
CA VAL A 129 13.02 -18.56 7.33
C VAL A 129 14.49 -18.90 7.59
N GLU A 130 14.96 -19.93 6.92
CA GLU A 130 16.37 -20.34 6.93
C GLU A 130 17.25 -19.40 6.08
N GLN A 131 18.43 -19.05 6.61
CA GLN A 131 19.51 -18.38 5.90
C GLN A 131 20.31 -19.39 5.06
N GLU A 132 21.37 -18.94 4.38
CA GLU A 132 22.27 -19.83 3.60
C GLU A 132 22.92 -20.94 4.42
N ASN A 133 23.15 -20.71 5.70
CA ASN A 133 23.69 -21.66 6.65
C ASN A 133 22.65 -22.67 7.21
N GLY A 134 21.42 -22.64 6.72
CA GLY A 134 20.32 -23.49 7.17
C GLY A 134 19.69 -23.09 8.52
N LYS A 135 20.17 -22.02 9.16
CA LYS A 135 19.66 -21.50 10.43
C LYS A 135 18.78 -20.27 10.21
N THR A 136 17.89 -19.97 11.15
CA THR A 136 17.12 -18.73 11.17
C THR A 136 18.00 -17.53 11.51
N LEU A 137 17.45 -16.31 11.41
CA LEU A 137 18.19 -15.07 11.68
C LEU A 137 18.87 -15.04 13.06
N ILE A 138 18.30 -15.72 14.06
CA ILE A 138 18.84 -15.81 15.44
C ILE A 138 19.70 -17.07 15.68
N GLY A 139 20.02 -17.84 14.62
CA GLY A 139 20.94 -18.96 14.66
C GLY A 139 20.35 -20.31 15.10
N PHE A 140 19.02 -20.40 15.27
CA PHE A 140 18.32 -21.66 15.57
C PHE A 140 17.89 -22.39 14.29
N ASP A 141 17.57 -23.66 14.42
CA ASP A 141 16.89 -24.39 13.36
C ASP A 141 15.45 -23.86 13.20
N PRO A 142 14.89 -23.89 11.97
CA PRO A 142 13.48 -23.56 11.77
C PRO A 142 12.59 -24.40 12.71
N ILE A 143 11.62 -23.74 13.36
CA ILE A 143 10.73 -24.43 14.32
C ILE A 143 9.82 -25.44 13.61
N PHE A 144 9.14 -26.28 14.39
CA PHE A 144 8.26 -27.38 13.93
C PHE A 144 9.01 -28.48 13.14
N GLY A 145 10.35 -28.54 13.21
CA GLY A 145 11.13 -29.52 12.46
C GLY A 145 11.14 -29.29 10.94
N LEU A 146 10.91 -28.06 10.50
CA LEU A 146 10.95 -27.71 9.08
C LEU A 146 12.36 -27.92 8.51
N ASN A 147 12.41 -28.61 7.37
CA ASN A 147 13.67 -28.96 6.73
C ASN A 147 14.26 -27.75 5.97
N ALA A 148 15.42 -27.28 6.42
CA ALA A 148 16.11 -26.14 5.82
C ALA A 148 16.62 -26.43 4.40
N GLU A 149 17.06 -27.69 4.11
CA GLU A 149 17.54 -28.09 2.77
C GLU A 149 16.38 -28.05 1.73
N ALA A 150 15.17 -28.43 2.16
CA ALA A 150 13.95 -28.35 1.35
C ALA A 150 13.29 -26.97 1.35
N LYS A 151 13.93 -25.94 1.94
CA LYS A 151 13.41 -24.59 2.06
C LYS A 151 12.01 -24.53 2.66
N GLU A 152 11.71 -25.43 3.59
CA GLU A 152 10.37 -25.53 4.19
C GLU A 152 10.04 -24.33 5.07
N GLY A 153 11.02 -23.72 5.74
CA GLY A 153 10.82 -22.49 6.50
C GLY A 153 10.38 -21.33 5.62
N THR A 154 11.04 -21.13 4.48
CA THR A 154 10.62 -20.14 3.46
C THR A 154 9.25 -20.47 2.88
N ARG A 155 8.97 -21.73 2.56
CA ARG A 155 7.67 -22.17 2.04
C ARG A 155 6.54 -22.00 3.05
N PHE A 156 6.83 -22.13 4.34
CA PHE A 156 5.86 -21.96 5.42
C PHE A 156 5.36 -20.52 5.58
N VAL A 157 6.02 -19.54 4.99
CA VAL A 157 5.58 -18.13 5.00
C VAL A 157 4.14 -17.99 4.48
N GLY A 158 3.78 -18.72 3.43
CA GLY A 158 2.41 -18.70 2.90
C GLY A 158 1.36 -19.21 3.88
N PRO A 159 1.46 -20.44 4.39
CA PRO A 159 0.60 -20.94 5.47
C PRO A 159 0.58 -20.03 6.69
N PHE A 160 1.73 -19.47 7.08
CA PHE A 160 1.80 -18.51 8.19
C PHE A 160 0.96 -17.26 7.91
N VAL A 161 1.05 -16.67 6.71
CA VAL A 161 0.21 -15.51 6.32
C VAL A 161 -1.28 -15.85 6.39
N ALA A 162 -1.67 -17.05 5.91
CA ALA A 162 -3.05 -17.51 6.00
C ALA A 162 -3.53 -17.62 7.45
N LEU A 163 -2.74 -18.24 8.33
CA LEU A 163 -3.04 -18.37 9.77
C LEU A 163 -3.07 -17.01 10.46
N TRP A 164 -2.10 -16.13 10.18
CA TRP A 164 -2.04 -14.77 10.70
C TRP A 164 -3.30 -13.99 10.35
N PHE A 165 -3.70 -14.04 9.07
CA PHE A 165 -4.92 -13.41 8.62
C PHE A 165 -6.15 -13.97 9.33
N ILE A 166 -6.31 -15.30 9.42
CA ILE A 166 -7.44 -15.94 10.09
C ILE A 166 -7.54 -15.46 11.54
N ILE A 167 -6.44 -15.57 12.31
CA ILE A 167 -6.44 -15.25 13.76
C ILE A 167 -6.83 -13.79 13.98
N PHE A 168 -6.19 -12.86 13.28
CA PHE A 168 -6.42 -11.43 13.50
C PHE A 168 -7.69 -10.88 12.83
N SER A 169 -8.30 -11.62 11.90
CA SER A 169 -9.59 -11.25 11.30
C SER A 169 -10.80 -11.79 12.10
N ILE A 170 -10.61 -12.72 13.03
CA ILE A 170 -11.71 -13.26 13.86
C ILE A 170 -12.54 -12.13 14.51
N PRO A 171 -11.97 -11.15 15.22
CA PRO A 171 -12.74 -10.08 15.84
C PRO A 171 -13.56 -9.29 14.82
N TYR A 172 -12.97 -9.01 13.65
CA TYR A 172 -13.66 -8.33 12.57
C TYR A 172 -14.91 -9.10 12.12
N PHE A 173 -14.80 -10.39 11.85
CA PHE A 173 -15.93 -11.21 11.41
C PHE A 173 -16.98 -11.46 12.50
N LEU A 174 -16.60 -11.42 13.78
CA LEU A 174 -17.53 -11.58 14.89
C LEU A 174 -18.30 -10.30 15.20
N TRP A 175 -17.67 -9.14 15.07
CA TRP A 175 -18.25 -7.88 15.55
C TRP A 175 -18.80 -6.96 14.45
N ILE A 176 -18.27 -7.06 13.23
CA ILE A 176 -18.75 -6.25 12.14
C ILE A 176 -19.88 -6.97 11.40
N ASN A 177 -21.07 -6.41 11.51
CA ASN A 177 -22.26 -6.88 10.78
C ASN A 177 -22.72 -5.79 9.82
N ASP A 178 -22.63 -6.11 8.53
CA ASP A 178 -23.22 -5.28 7.48
C ASP A 178 -24.71 -5.66 7.38
N LYS A 179 -25.58 -4.78 7.86
CA LYS A 179 -27.04 -5.04 7.83
C LYS A 179 -27.51 -5.00 6.39
N PRO A 180 -28.04 -6.10 5.85
CA PRO A 180 -28.54 -6.13 4.48
C PRO A 180 -29.64 -5.10 4.31
N LYS A 181 -29.49 -4.23 3.31
CA LYS A 181 -30.57 -3.33 2.88
C LYS A 181 -31.40 -4.07 1.84
N PRO A 182 -32.69 -4.30 2.09
CA PRO A 182 -33.55 -4.91 1.09
C PRO A 182 -33.65 -3.99 -0.14
N ARG A 183 -33.11 -4.42 -1.28
CA ARG A 183 -33.28 -3.75 -2.56
C ARG A 183 -34.15 -4.60 -3.45
N ILE A 184 -35.26 -4.04 -3.90
CA ILE A 184 -36.15 -4.66 -4.86
C ILE A 184 -35.47 -4.61 -6.24
N GLY A 185 -35.30 -5.77 -6.90
CA GLY A 185 -34.75 -5.86 -8.26
C GLY A 185 -33.21 -5.79 -8.37
N ALA A 186 -32.47 -6.13 -7.28
CA ALA A 186 -31.02 -6.26 -7.38
C ALA A 186 -30.63 -7.34 -8.39
N SER A 187 -29.82 -6.98 -9.37
CA SER A 187 -29.28 -7.88 -10.40
C SER A 187 -27.87 -7.44 -10.81
N PHE A 188 -27.15 -8.33 -11.48
CA PHE A 188 -25.85 -7.99 -12.05
C PHE A 188 -25.94 -6.79 -13.02
N GLY A 189 -26.96 -6.81 -13.91
CA GLY A 189 -27.17 -5.75 -14.87
C GLY A 189 -27.54 -4.41 -14.22
N SER A 190 -28.30 -4.40 -13.11
CA SER A 190 -28.60 -3.18 -12.37
C SER A 190 -27.34 -2.62 -11.70
N GLY A 191 -26.45 -3.46 -11.18
CA GLY A 191 -25.16 -3.03 -10.62
C GLY A 191 -24.27 -2.33 -11.65
N LEU A 192 -24.14 -2.89 -12.86
CA LEU A 192 -23.39 -2.27 -13.96
C LEU A 192 -24.03 -0.93 -14.41
N LYS A 193 -25.35 -0.88 -14.50
CA LYS A 193 -26.08 0.37 -14.81
C LYS A 193 -25.83 1.45 -13.75
N ASP A 194 -25.79 1.06 -12.48
CA ASP A 194 -25.53 2.01 -11.37
C ASP A 194 -24.07 2.46 -11.37
N LEU A 195 -23.11 1.60 -11.69
CA LEU A 195 -21.72 2.00 -11.89
C LEU A 195 -21.60 3.04 -13.02
N TRP A 196 -22.24 2.76 -14.16
CA TRP A 196 -22.22 3.72 -15.27
C TRP A 196 -22.83 5.06 -14.89
N LYS A 197 -23.98 5.07 -14.20
CA LYS A 197 -24.57 6.30 -13.67
C LYS A 197 -23.62 7.04 -12.72
N THR A 198 -22.94 6.32 -11.83
CA THR A 198 -21.94 6.89 -10.92
C THR A 198 -20.80 7.54 -11.70
N VAL A 199 -20.23 6.85 -12.69
CA VAL A 199 -19.16 7.40 -13.53
C VAL A 199 -19.63 8.66 -14.28
N VAL A 200 -20.82 8.63 -14.84
CA VAL A 200 -21.40 9.82 -15.53
C VAL A 200 -21.63 10.96 -14.53
N SER A 201 -22.14 10.67 -13.33
CA SER A 201 -22.39 11.67 -12.29
C SER A 201 -21.11 12.32 -11.75
N LEU A 202 -19.95 11.71 -11.93
CA LEU A 202 -18.66 12.33 -11.56
C LEU A 202 -18.40 13.63 -12.32
N ARG A 203 -18.99 13.82 -13.52
CA ARG A 203 -18.88 15.09 -14.26
C ARG A 203 -19.39 16.28 -13.44
N ASP A 204 -20.43 16.07 -12.64
CA ASP A 204 -21.06 17.12 -11.82
C ASP A 204 -20.40 17.21 -10.43
N LYS A 205 -19.67 16.19 -10.02
CA LYS A 205 -18.97 16.11 -8.71
C LYS A 205 -17.52 16.61 -8.82
N LYS A 206 -17.38 17.89 -9.04
CA LYS A 206 -16.07 18.52 -9.30
C LYS A 206 -15.07 18.34 -8.16
N SER A 207 -15.51 18.37 -6.90
CA SER A 207 -14.66 18.19 -5.74
C SER A 207 -14.16 16.74 -5.64
N THR A 208 -15.06 15.78 -5.81
CA THR A 208 -14.72 14.35 -5.80
C THR A 208 -13.70 13.99 -6.90
N VAL A 209 -13.93 14.49 -8.11
CA VAL A 209 -13.01 14.27 -9.24
C VAL A 209 -11.63 14.88 -8.95
N ARG A 210 -11.59 16.13 -8.46
CA ARG A 210 -10.31 16.77 -8.08
C ARG A 210 -9.58 16.00 -6.99
N TYR A 211 -10.33 15.53 -6.00
CA TYR A 211 -9.74 14.69 -4.94
C TYR A 211 -9.16 13.40 -5.51
N LEU A 212 -9.90 12.67 -6.33
CA LEU A 212 -9.46 11.42 -6.93
C LEU A 212 -8.18 11.61 -7.78
N ILE A 213 -8.15 12.66 -8.60
CA ILE A 213 -6.96 12.99 -9.41
C ILE A 213 -5.80 13.46 -8.53
N SER A 214 -6.04 14.29 -7.52
CA SER A 214 -5.04 14.70 -6.55
C SER A 214 -4.41 13.49 -5.86
N ASN A 215 -5.27 12.58 -5.35
CA ASN A 215 -4.84 11.36 -4.70
C ASN A 215 -4.01 10.46 -5.62
N MET A 216 -4.36 10.35 -6.88
CA MET A 216 -3.61 9.62 -7.89
C MET A 216 -2.15 10.08 -7.93
N PHE A 217 -1.92 11.40 -8.08
CA PHE A 217 -0.57 11.96 -8.19
C PHE A 217 0.25 11.84 -6.92
N TYR A 218 -0.27 12.26 -5.75
CA TYR A 218 0.53 12.19 -4.53
C TYR A 218 0.74 10.76 -4.03
N ARG A 219 -0.20 9.85 -4.32
CA ARG A 219 -0.06 8.42 -4.00
C ARG A 219 1.01 7.75 -4.85
N ASP A 220 1.08 8.06 -6.13
CA ASP A 220 2.15 7.57 -7.00
C ASP A 220 3.51 8.08 -6.56
N SER A 221 3.60 9.36 -6.19
CA SER A 221 4.81 9.93 -5.64
C SER A 221 5.25 9.24 -4.35
N LEU A 222 4.32 8.97 -3.43
CA LEU A 222 4.59 8.23 -2.19
C LEU A 222 5.07 6.80 -2.48
N ASN A 223 4.42 6.10 -3.41
CA ASN A 223 4.83 4.76 -3.84
C ASN A 223 6.23 4.79 -4.46
N GLY A 224 6.55 5.85 -5.22
CA GLY A 224 7.88 6.11 -5.74
C GLY A 224 8.91 6.23 -4.61
N LEU A 225 8.64 7.01 -3.57
CA LEU A 225 9.53 7.13 -2.40
C LEU A 225 9.76 5.78 -1.71
N TYR A 226 8.71 5.00 -1.50
CA TYR A 226 8.83 3.68 -0.87
C TYR A 226 9.66 2.70 -1.72
N SER A 227 9.47 2.71 -3.03
CA SER A 227 10.16 1.79 -3.94
C SER A 227 11.62 2.17 -4.15
N PHE A 228 11.92 3.48 -4.23
CA PHE A 228 13.25 3.98 -4.55
C PHE A 228 14.11 4.33 -3.35
N GLY A 229 13.54 4.42 -2.14
CA GLY A 229 14.32 4.75 -0.94
C GLY A 229 15.50 3.79 -0.71
N GLY A 230 15.27 2.49 -0.78
CA GLY A 230 16.32 1.48 -0.65
C GLY A 230 17.32 1.50 -1.82
N VAL A 231 16.83 1.71 -3.04
CA VAL A 231 17.69 1.81 -4.26
C VAL A 231 18.59 3.04 -4.17
N TYR A 232 18.05 4.17 -3.75
CA TYR A 232 18.83 5.40 -3.51
C TYR A 232 19.91 5.18 -2.46
N ALA A 233 19.55 4.56 -1.33
CA ALA A 233 20.50 4.27 -0.25
C ALA A 233 21.65 3.38 -0.74
N ALA A 234 21.37 2.36 -1.56
CA ALA A 234 22.39 1.48 -2.12
C ALA A 234 23.27 2.19 -3.16
N LEU A 235 22.68 2.97 -4.09
CA LEU A 235 23.41 3.51 -5.25
C LEU A 235 24.07 4.87 -4.97
N VAL A 236 23.55 5.66 -4.04
CA VAL A 236 24.03 7.03 -3.77
C VAL A 236 24.77 7.13 -2.45
N LEU A 237 24.34 6.36 -1.44
CA LEU A 237 24.94 6.39 -0.10
C LEU A 237 25.83 5.18 0.19
N ASP A 238 25.96 4.22 -0.75
CA ASP A 238 26.74 2.99 -0.62
C ASP A 238 26.35 2.15 0.63
N TRP A 239 25.05 2.15 0.97
CA TRP A 239 24.56 1.44 2.12
C TRP A 239 24.55 -0.07 1.93
N SER A 240 24.95 -0.79 2.98
CA SER A 240 24.80 -2.22 3.10
C SER A 240 23.31 -2.64 3.23
N ILE A 241 23.04 -3.90 2.92
CA ILE A 241 21.70 -4.51 3.08
C ILE A 241 21.17 -4.34 4.51
N VAL A 242 22.05 -4.43 5.52
CA VAL A 242 21.70 -4.26 6.94
C VAL A 242 21.23 -2.82 7.22
N GLN A 243 21.92 -1.82 6.69
CA GLN A 243 21.54 -0.41 6.86
C GLN A 243 20.21 -0.12 6.17
N ILE A 244 19.99 -0.66 4.96
CA ILE A 244 18.71 -0.53 4.24
C ILE A 244 17.58 -1.21 5.02
N GLY A 245 17.84 -2.39 5.57
CA GLY A 245 16.87 -3.11 6.42
C GLY A 245 16.53 -2.32 7.68
N THR A 246 17.53 -1.74 8.35
CA THR A 246 17.34 -0.88 9.53
C THR A 246 16.51 0.36 9.19
N PHE A 247 16.80 1.01 8.05
CA PHE A 247 16.01 2.13 7.53
C PHE A 247 14.54 1.74 7.32
N GLY A 248 14.28 0.59 6.73
CA GLY A 248 12.92 0.07 6.53
C GLY A 248 12.17 -0.16 7.86
N ILE A 249 12.84 -0.74 8.86
CA ILE A 249 12.27 -0.96 10.19
C ILE A 249 11.95 0.38 10.88
N VAL A 250 12.90 1.33 10.86
CA VAL A 250 12.70 2.66 11.44
C VAL A 250 11.55 3.40 10.77
N ALA A 251 11.48 3.36 9.45
CA ALA A 251 10.38 3.95 8.68
C ALA A 251 9.02 3.31 9.03
N ALA A 252 8.97 1.99 9.17
CA ALA A 252 7.74 1.27 9.51
C ALA A 252 7.28 1.55 10.95
N LEU A 253 8.21 1.67 11.91
CA LEU A 253 7.90 2.07 13.28
C LEU A 253 7.35 3.51 13.32
N ALA A 254 7.98 4.42 12.60
CA ALA A 254 7.48 5.79 12.45
C ALA A 254 6.08 5.81 11.82
N ALA A 255 5.85 4.99 10.77
CA ALA A 255 4.54 4.87 10.16
C ALA A 255 3.47 4.37 11.14
N ALA A 256 3.79 3.37 11.97
CA ALA A 256 2.87 2.84 12.99
C ALA A 256 2.43 3.93 13.99
N VAL A 257 3.39 4.60 14.61
CA VAL A 257 3.13 5.63 15.62
C VAL A 257 2.45 6.85 14.99
N CYS A 258 2.99 7.35 13.89
CA CYS A 258 2.49 8.56 13.24
C CYS A 258 1.12 8.38 12.59
N SER A 259 0.78 7.20 12.06
CA SER A 259 -0.57 6.95 11.56
C SER A 259 -1.62 7.04 12.67
N TRP A 260 -1.32 6.50 13.83
CA TRP A 260 -2.19 6.60 15.00
C TRP A 260 -2.35 8.04 15.50
N LEU A 261 -1.24 8.77 15.62
CA LEU A 261 -1.27 10.19 15.99
C LEU A 261 -1.95 11.05 14.92
N GLY A 262 -1.69 10.77 13.65
CA GLY A 262 -2.30 11.41 12.50
C GLY A 262 -3.81 11.20 12.45
N GLY A 263 -4.29 10.03 12.84
CA GLY A 263 -5.73 9.76 12.99
C GLY A 263 -6.40 10.63 14.06
N LYS A 264 -5.71 10.87 15.19
CA LYS A 264 -6.18 11.82 16.22
C LYS A 264 -6.15 13.26 15.73
N TRP A 265 -5.15 13.61 14.93
CA TRP A 265 -5.06 14.92 14.32
C TRP A 265 -6.17 15.12 13.29
N ASP A 266 -6.40 14.16 12.39
CA ASP A 266 -7.51 14.13 11.43
C ASP A 266 -8.87 14.29 12.13
N ARG A 267 -9.08 13.61 13.25
CA ARG A 267 -10.30 13.75 14.07
C ARG A 267 -10.54 15.19 14.51
N ARG A 268 -9.49 15.98 14.80
CA ARG A 268 -9.59 17.35 15.30
C ARG A 268 -9.80 18.38 14.20
N VAL A 269 -9.03 18.28 13.11
CA VAL A 269 -8.98 19.32 12.06
C VAL A 269 -9.56 18.85 10.72
N GLY A 270 -9.91 17.59 10.60
CA GLY A 270 -10.35 16.96 9.36
C GLY A 270 -9.20 16.52 8.46
N PRO A 271 -9.48 15.68 7.43
CA PRO A 271 -8.46 15.05 6.61
C PRO A 271 -7.72 16.01 5.67
N LYS A 272 -8.37 17.06 5.18
CA LYS A 272 -7.76 17.97 4.18
C LYS A 272 -6.49 18.65 4.70
N PRO A 273 -6.45 19.33 5.85
CA PRO A 273 -5.23 19.93 6.38
C PRO A 273 -4.12 18.89 6.61
N VAL A 274 -4.50 17.72 7.10
CA VAL A 274 -3.57 16.61 7.36
C VAL A 274 -2.90 16.12 6.08
N ILE A 275 -3.66 15.95 5.01
CA ILE A 275 -3.16 15.58 3.67
C ILE A 275 -2.22 16.69 3.14
N LEU A 276 -2.64 17.95 3.20
CA LEU A 276 -1.83 19.08 2.70
C LEU A 276 -0.46 19.15 3.38
N VAL A 277 -0.43 19.09 4.72
CA VAL A 277 0.83 19.11 5.48
C VAL A 277 1.69 17.89 5.14
N SER A 278 1.08 16.70 5.04
CA SER A 278 1.81 15.49 4.68
C SER A 278 2.46 15.60 3.29
N ILE A 279 1.74 16.12 2.30
CA ILE A 279 2.29 16.34 0.96
C ILE A 279 3.46 17.35 1.00
N ILE A 280 3.31 18.44 1.74
CA ILE A 280 4.38 19.47 1.87
C ILE A 280 5.64 18.86 2.50
N VAL A 281 5.50 18.11 3.60
CA VAL A 281 6.64 17.46 4.26
C VAL A 281 7.32 16.45 3.35
N LEU A 282 6.54 15.60 2.67
CA LEU A 282 7.09 14.60 1.75
C LEU A 282 7.74 15.25 0.51
N THR A 283 7.21 16.37 0.04
CA THR A 283 7.86 17.18 -1.01
C THR A 283 9.21 17.73 -0.55
N ALA A 284 9.27 18.26 0.68
CA ALA A 284 10.53 18.74 1.27
C ALA A 284 11.55 17.61 1.41
N VAL A 285 11.11 16.41 1.81
CA VAL A 285 11.97 15.23 1.84
C VAL A 285 12.52 14.90 0.46
N CYS A 286 11.70 14.93 -0.59
CA CYS A 286 12.18 14.73 -1.97
C CYS A 286 13.24 15.78 -2.36
N VAL A 287 13.04 17.05 -1.99
CA VAL A 287 14.03 18.13 -2.25
C VAL A 287 15.35 17.84 -1.54
N ILE A 288 15.30 17.42 -0.27
CA ILE A 288 16.49 17.02 0.49
C ILE A 288 17.23 15.87 -0.20
N VAL A 289 16.50 14.83 -0.59
CA VAL A 289 17.07 13.65 -1.25
C VAL A 289 17.72 14.01 -2.60
N VAL A 290 17.08 14.86 -3.39
CA VAL A 290 17.66 15.35 -4.66
C VAL A 290 18.92 16.17 -4.44
N GLY A 291 18.97 16.99 -3.38
CA GLY A 291 20.12 17.84 -3.03
C GLY A 291 21.26 17.12 -2.32
N MET A 292 21.12 15.82 -2.02
CA MET A 292 22.09 15.09 -1.19
C MET A 292 22.86 14.04 -2.02
N SER A 293 24.13 13.91 -1.73
CA SER A 293 24.97 12.82 -2.23
C SER A 293 25.94 12.37 -1.12
N ARG A 294 26.73 11.33 -1.39
CA ARG A 294 27.76 10.88 -0.42
C ARG A 294 28.80 11.94 -0.10
N VAL A 295 29.10 12.81 -1.07
CA VAL A 295 30.22 13.79 -1.02
C VAL A 295 29.76 15.24 -0.94
N SER A 296 28.45 15.51 -1.06
CA SER A 296 27.93 16.89 -1.03
C SER A 296 26.50 16.96 -0.55
N PHE A 297 26.14 18.10 0.04
CA PHE A 297 24.79 18.45 0.43
C PHE A 297 24.44 19.82 -0.15
N PHE A 298 23.51 19.87 -1.10
CA PHE A 298 23.18 21.06 -1.90
C PHE A 298 24.40 21.77 -2.51
N GLY A 299 25.34 21.00 -3.03
CA GLY A 299 26.57 21.51 -3.63
C GLY A 299 27.67 21.90 -2.63
N ILE A 300 27.39 21.85 -1.33
CA ILE A 300 28.39 22.07 -0.28
C ILE A 300 29.16 20.76 -0.08
N PRO A 301 30.50 20.75 -0.28
CA PRO A 301 31.29 19.52 -0.11
C PRO A 301 31.28 19.06 1.35
N LEU A 302 31.16 17.78 1.55
CA LEU A 302 31.23 17.12 2.84
C LEU A 302 32.60 16.47 3.04
N ALA A 303 33.06 16.38 4.28
CA ALA A 303 34.28 15.69 4.62
C ALA A 303 34.22 14.21 4.22
N GLU A 304 35.33 13.65 3.75
CA GLU A 304 35.44 12.24 3.38
C GLU A 304 35.09 11.35 4.58
N GLY A 305 34.24 10.35 4.38
CA GLY A 305 33.74 9.48 5.46
C GLY A 305 32.68 10.11 6.39
N SER A 306 32.15 11.30 6.04
CA SER A 306 31.12 11.97 6.85
C SER A 306 29.87 11.10 7.03
N SER A 307 29.35 11.02 8.27
CA SER A 307 28.08 10.37 8.60
C SER A 307 26.85 11.27 8.39
N ILE A 308 27.06 12.53 7.97
CA ILE A 308 25.97 13.51 7.79
C ILE A 308 24.92 13.00 6.78
N PRO A 309 25.28 12.49 5.58
CA PRO A 309 24.30 11.98 4.64
C PRO A 309 23.48 10.82 5.22
N ASP A 310 24.12 9.92 5.96
CA ASP A 310 23.47 8.77 6.58
C ASP A 310 22.43 9.23 7.61
N ASN A 311 22.79 10.16 8.50
CA ASN A 311 21.89 10.67 9.53
C ASN A 311 20.72 11.45 8.94
N ILE A 312 20.96 12.27 7.91
CA ILE A 312 19.90 12.99 7.19
C ILE A 312 18.95 11.98 6.54
N PHE A 313 19.47 10.93 5.88
CA PHE A 313 18.63 9.97 5.19
C PHE A 313 17.84 9.09 6.15
N TYR A 314 18.37 8.71 7.32
CA TYR A 314 17.57 8.09 8.38
C TYR A 314 16.44 9.02 8.85
N GLY A 315 16.72 10.32 9.03
CA GLY A 315 15.70 11.31 9.32
C GLY A 315 14.62 11.40 8.23
N CYS A 316 15.03 11.38 6.96
CA CYS A 316 14.11 11.28 5.84
C CYS A 316 13.26 10.00 5.91
N GLY A 317 13.83 8.86 6.29
CA GLY A 317 13.12 7.60 6.49
C GLY A 317 12.01 7.69 7.54
N VAL A 318 12.29 8.35 8.67
CA VAL A 318 11.29 8.64 9.71
C VAL A 318 10.15 9.49 9.15
N LEU A 319 10.47 10.54 8.38
CA LEU A 319 9.47 11.42 7.77
C LEU A 319 8.69 10.71 6.66
N ILE A 320 9.33 9.92 5.80
CA ILE A 320 8.68 9.13 4.75
C ILE A 320 7.71 8.13 5.37
N GLY A 321 8.14 7.36 6.35
CA GLY A 321 7.29 6.41 7.07
C GLY A 321 6.15 7.12 7.78
N GLY A 322 6.47 8.09 8.63
CA GLY A 322 5.51 8.82 9.46
C GLY A 322 4.44 9.54 8.64
N PHE A 323 4.86 10.46 7.77
CA PHE A 323 3.91 11.24 6.96
C PHE A 323 3.29 10.43 5.82
N GLY A 324 3.98 9.40 5.33
CA GLY A 324 3.39 8.45 4.39
C GLY A 324 2.23 7.67 5.00
N GLY A 325 2.39 7.19 6.24
CA GLY A 325 1.32 6.51 6.99
C GLY A 325 0.14 7.45 7.29
N ILE A 326 0.43 8.69 7.74
CA ILE A 326 -0.57 9.74 7.96
C ILE A 326 -1.32 10.03 6.66
N LEU A 327 -0.61 10.25 5.56
CA LEU A 327 -1.19 10.58 4.25
C LEU A 327 -2.14 9.50 3.77
N GLN A 328 -1.76 8.23 3.90
CA GLN A 328 -2.61 7.10 3.49
C GLN A 328 -3.88 7.00 4.35
N SER A 329 -3.77 7.15 5.68
CA SER A 329 -4.92 7.09 6.58
C SER A 329 -5.89 8.25 6.37
N ALA A 330 -5.38 9.49 6.23
CA ALA A 330 -6.18 10.69 5.98
C ALA A 330 -6.82 10.66 4.58
N SER A 331 -6.13 10.13 3.56
CA SER A 331 -6.70 9.94 2.22
C SER A 331 -7.90 9.01 2.25
N ARG A 332 -7.83 7.92 3.02
CA ARG A 332 -8.97 7.02 3.20
C ARG A 332 -10.15 7.74 3.87
N THR A 333 -9.89 8.54 4.90
CA THR A 333 -10.92 9.37 5.55
C THR A 333 -11.53 10.39 4.59
N MET A 334 -10.69 11.02 3.76
CA MET A 334 -11.16 11.96 2.74
C MET A 334 -12.08 11.29 1.73
N MET A 335 -11.75 10.05 1.31
CA MET A 335 -12.62 9.27 0.42
C MET A 335 -13.99 8.99 1.06
N VAL A 336 -14.01 8.69 2.36
CA VAL A 336 -15.28 8.52 3.10
C VAL A 336 -16.15 9.78 3.02
N ARG A 337 -15.56 10.96 3.10
CA ARG A 337 -16.30 12.23 3.01
C ARG A 337 -16.89 12.53 1.63
N HIS A 338 -16.33 11.88 0.59
CA HIS A 338 -16.80 12.00 -0.80
C HIS A 338 -17.76 10.87 -1.22
N THR A 339 -18.17 10.00 -0.28
CA THR A 339 -19.07 8.87 -0.55
C THR A 339 -20.27 8.88 0.39
N ASN A 340 -21.28 8.12 0.01
CA ASN A 340 -22.42 7.78 0.87
C ASN A 340 -22.34 6.30 1.25
N THR A 341 -22.91 5.92 2.38
CA THR A 341 -22.95 4.52 2.85
C THR A 341 -23.58 3.55 1.84
N SER A 342 -24.48 4.07 0.98
CA SER A 342 -25.20 3.26 -0.01
C SER A 342 -24.39 2.89 -1.25
N ASN A 343 -23.30 3.62 -1.56
CA ASN A 343 -22.49 3.44 -2.76
C ASN A 343 -20.98 3.44 -2.47
N SER A 344 -20.59 3.27 -1.21
CA SER A 344 -19.20 3.38 -0.79
C SER A 344 -18.31 2.32 -1.45
N THR A 345 -18.80 1.10 -1.71
CA THR A 345 -17.98 0.03 -2.27
C THR A 345 -17.58 0.33 -3.72
N GLN A 346 -18.49 0.83 -4.54
CA GLN A 346 -18.14 1.23 -5.91
C GLN A 346 -17.19 2.43 -5.93
N TYR A 347 -17.34 3.42 -5.02
CA TYR A 347 -16.44 4.57 -4.92
C TYR A 347 -15.04 4.16 -4.44
N PHE A 348 -14.93 3.28 -3.45
CA PHE A 348 -13.64 2.72 -3.04
C PHE A 348 -13.03 1.82 -4.13
N GLY A 349 -13.86 1.16 -4.95
CA GLY A 349 -13.41 0.47 -6.17
C GLY A 349 -12.79 1.43 -7.20
N ILE A 350 -13.44 2.56 -7.49
CA ILE A 350 -12.91 3.60 -8.38
C ILE A 350 -11.62 4.21 -7.80
N TYR A 351 -11.58 4.48 -6.50
CA TYR A 351 -10.41 4.97 -5.79
C TYR A 351 -9.22 3.98 -5.91
N GLY A 352 -9.48 2.69 -5.77
CA GLY A 352 -8.50 1.62 -5.96
C GLY A 352 -8.02 1.50 -7.42
N LEU A 353 -8.93 1.60 -8.39
CA LEU A 353 -8.62 1.58 -9.82
C LEU A 353 -7.67 2.73 -10.20
N LEU A 354 -8.01 3.95 -9.80
CA LEU A 354 -7.19 5.13 -10.13
C LEU A 354 -5.79 5.04 -9.51
N GLY A 355 -5.66 4.55 -8.28
CA GLY A 355 -4.37 4.37 -7.65
C GLY A 355 -3.50 3.27 -8.29
N ARG A 356 -4.09 2.39 -9.13
CA ARG A 356 -3.35 1.36 -9.88
C ARG A 356 -3.07 1.77 -11.31
N ALA A 357 -4.00 2.50 -11.92
CA ALA A 357 -3.90 2.91 -13.32
C ALA A 357 -2.63 3.74 -13.59
N THR A 358 -2.12 4.43 -12.60
CA THR A 358 -0.94 5.29 -12.68
C THR A 358 0.28 4.77 -11.93
N ALA A 359 0.20 3.61 -11.30
CA ALA A 359 1.29 3.06 -10.47
C ALA A 359 2.64 2.90 -11.21
N PHE A 360 2.62 2.88 -12.55
CA PHE A 360 3.81 2.87 -13.39
C PHE A 360 4.45 4.26 -13.58
N LEU A 361 3.72 5.35 -13.28
CA LEU A 361 4.11 6.71 -13.66
C LEU A 361 5.37 7.16 -12.89
N ALA A 362 5.40 7.00 -11.58
CA ALA A 362 6.56 7.38 -10.77
C ALA A 362 7.83 6.58 -11.17
N PRO A 363 7.82 5.24 -11.25
CA PRO A 363 8.97 4.48 -11.72
C PRO A 363 9.44 4.86 -13.13
N ALA A 364 8.50 5.06 -14.07
CA ALA A 364 8.84 5.44 -15.43
C ALA A 364 9.51 6.81 -15.50
N LEU A 365 8.98 7.81 -14.78
CA LEU A 365 9.57 9.15 -14.73
C LEU A 365 10.94 9.14 -14.05
N ILE A 366 11.12 8.40 -12.97
CA ILE A 366 12.42 8.23 -12.29
C ILE A 366 13.44 7.63 -13.27
N ALA A 367 13.08 6.52 -13.93
CA ALA A 367 13.96 5.87 -14.90
C ALA A 367 14.33 6.81 -16.05
N TYR A 368 13.35 7.53 -16.59
CA TYR A 368 13.57 8.50 -17.67
C TYR A 368 14.53 9.62 -17.26
N VAL A 369 14.27 10.29 -16.12
CA VAL A 369 15.13 11.40 -15.66
C VAL A 369 16.51 10.90 -15.28
N THR A 370 16.64 9.74 -14.64
CA THR A 370 17.94 9.12 -14.35
C THR A 370 18.72 8.88 -15.63
N ALA A 371 18.08 8.37 -16.69
CA ALA A 371 18.72 8.07 -17.95
C ALA A 371 19.23 9.35 -18.67
N ILE A 372 18.45 10.43 -18.69
CA ILE A 372 18.87 11.67 -19.39
C ILE A 372 19.85 12.53 -18.61
N THR A 373 19.82 12.44 -17.25
CA THR A 373 20.72 13.22 -16.40
C THR A 373 21.97 12.46 -15.98
N ASN A 374 22.01 11.14 -16.19
CA ASN A 374 23.03 10.23 -15.64
C ASN A 374 23.24 10.41 -14.13
N SER A 375 22.18 10.76 -13.40
CA SER A 375 22.23 11.05 -11.96
C SER A 375 21.08 10.37 -11.22
N ASN A 376 21.42 9.48 -10.29
CA ASN A 376 20.44 8.82 -9.44
C ASN A 376 19.71 9.81 -8.51
N ASN A 377 20.38 10.87 -8.05
CA ASN A 377 19.80 11.91 -7.21
C ASN A 377 18.72 12.68 -7.97
N LEU A 378 19.07 13.17 -9.17
CA LEU A 378 18.11 13.92 -10.00
C LEU A 378 16.97 13.02 -10.49
N GLY A 379 17.21 11.72 -10.59
CA GLY A 379 16.17 10.73 -10.92
C GLY A 379 14.95 10.78 -9.99
N VAL A 380 15.12 11.21 -8.73
CA VAL A 380 14.00 11.34 -7.77
C VAL A 380 13.19 12.62 -7.99
N SER A 381 13.69 13.61 -8.71
CA SER A 381 13.04 14.92 -8.91
C SER A 381 11.61 14.87 -9.46
N PRO A 382 11.20 13.93 -10.34
CA PRO A 382 9.81 13.85 -10.79
C PRO A 382 8.79 13.69 -9.67
N LEU A 383 9.19 13.06 -8.55
CA LEU A 383 8.30 12.90 -7.40
C LEU A 383 7.88 14.24 -6.80
N ILE A 384 8.77 15.25 -6.84
CA ILE A 384 8.45 16.61 -6.41
C ILE A 384 7.30 17.16 -7.24
N PHE A 385 7.35 17.02 -8.56
CA PHE A 385 6.31 17.52 -9.45
C PHE A 385 4.98 16.78 -9.24
N LEU A 386 5.00 15.47 -9.06
CA LEU A 386 3.79 14.70 -8.79
C LEU A 386 3.15 15.11 -7.47
N PHE A 387 3.95 15.31 -6.40
CA PHE A 387 3.44 15.84 -5.13
C PHE A 387 2.87 17.25 -5.28
N LEU A 388 3.53 18.14 -6.00
CA LEU A 388 3.07 19.51 -6.23
C LEU A 388 1.76 19.56 -7.03
N ILE A 389 1.62 18.73 -8.08
CA ILE A 389 0.35 18.60 -8.80
C ILE A 389 -0.75 18.12 -7.84
N GLY A 390 -0.47 17.09 -7.05
CA GLY A 390 -1.40 16.60 -6.02
C GLY A 390 -1.78 17.68 -5.03
N LEU A 391 -0.80 18.48 -4.55
CA LEU A 391 -1.00 19.58 -3.62
C LEU A 391 -1.92 20.66 -4.20
N VAL A 392 -1.64 21.15 -5.41
CA VAL A 392 -2.41 22.22 -6.06
C VAL A 392 -3.86 21.79 -6.29
N LEU A 393 -4.06 20.55 -6.73
CA LEU A 393 -5.41 19.99 -6.88
C LEU A 393 -6.13 19.89 -5.55
N MET A 394 -5.42 19.43 -4.48
CA MET A 394 -5.98 19.27 -3.14
C MET A 394 -6.42 20.58 -2.51
N LEU A 395 -5.74 21.68 -2.78
CA LEU A 395 -6.16 23.01 -2.29
C LEU A 395 -7.58 23.37 -2.70
N ARG A 396 -8.02 22.93 -3.90
CA ARG A 396 -9.34 23.21 -4.48
C ARG A 396 -10.39 22.14 -4.17
N VAL A 397 -10.08 21.14 -3.35
CA VAL A 397 -11.01 20.09 -2.92
C VAL A 397 -11.87 20.61 -1.76
N ASN A 398 -13.18 20.41 -1.84
CA ASN A 398 -14.07 20.65 -0.70
C ASN A 398 -13.89 19.50 0.31
N PRO A 399 -13.55 19.77 1.58
CA PRO A 399 -13.36 18.73 2.59
C PRO A 399 -14.62 17.92 2.91
N ASP A 400 -15.81 18.44 2.58
CA ASP A 400 -17.10 17.80 2.82
C ASP A 400 -17.69 17.12 1.58
N GLY A 401 -16.95 17.12 0.47
CA GLY A 401 -17.38 16.55 -0.80
C GLY A 401 -18.31 17.48 -1.58
N ASP A 402 -19.00 16.90 -2.57
CA ASP A 402 -19.98 17.61 -3.41
C ASP A 402 -21.43 17.49 -2.87
N THR A 403 -21.60 17.00 -1.64
CA THR A 403 -22.91 16.71 -1.02
C THR A 403 -23.44 17.84 -0.12
N SER A 404 -22.80 19.00 -0.17
CA SER A 404 -23.27 20.21 0.55
C SER A 404 -24.24 21.04 -0.26
#